data_b512b0b9bdf003094a1928bf7bafa299
#
_entry.id   b512b0b9bdf003094a1928bf7bafa299
#
_cell.length_a   1.000
_cell.length_b   1.000
_cell.length_c   1.000
_cell.angle_alpha   90.00
_cell.angle_beta   90.00
_cell.angle_gamma   90.00
#
_symmetry.space_group_name_H-M   'P 1'
#
loop_
_entity.id
_entity.type
_entity.pdbx_description
1 polymer ?
#
loop_
_entity_poly.entity_id
_entity_poly.type
_entity_poly.pdbx_seq_one_letter_code
_entity_poly.pdbx_strand_id
1 'polypeptide(L)'
;MGEKYQAIADDVVIGEDVRTYNFVNLYGCEIGDESKIGTFVEIQKGARIGRRVKISSHSFICEGVTIEDEVFVGHGVTFINDKYPRATTATG
;
A
#
# COMPACT_ATOMS: atom_id res chain seq x y z
N MET A 1 1.70 24.47 -8.64
CA MET A 1 1.72 23.05 -8.27
C MET A 1 2.87 22.75 -7.39
N GLY A 2 2.63 22.27 -6.24
CA GLY A 2 3.68 21.83 -5.35
C GLY A 2 4.26 20.49 -5.75
N GLU A 3 5.42 20.19 -5.21
CA GLU A 3 6.01 18.88 -5.34
C GLU A 3 5.23 17.88 -4.49
N LYS A 4 5.26 16.62 -4.90
CA LYS A 4 4.69 15.56 -4.08
C LYS A 4 5.70 15.08 -3.06
N TYR A 5 5.23 14.86 -1.86
CA TYR A 5 6.05 14.34 -0.77
C TYR A 5 5.76 12.84 -0.65
N GLN A 6 6.58 12.03 -1.30
CA GLN A 6 6.37 10.59 -1.41
C GLN A 6 7.64 9.84 -1.10
N ALA A 7 7.51 8.71 -0.42
CA ALA A 7 8.60 7.77 -0.24
C ALA A 7 8.25 6.51 -1.04
N ILE A 8 8.73 6.44 -2.26
CA ILE A 8 8.51 5.29 -3.14
C ILE A 8 9.88 4.68 -3.45
N ALA A 9 10.10 3.49 -2.92
CA ALA A 9 11.37 2.80 -3.11
C ALA A 9 11.55 2.37 -4.58
N ASP A 10 12.79 2.19 -4.99
CA ASP A 10 13.13 1.84 -6.37
C ASP A 10 12.61 0.47 -6.78
N ASP A 11 12.31 -0.40 -5.81
CA ASP A 11 11.84 -1.75 -6.08
C ASP A 11 10.32 -1.86 -6.23
N VAL A 12 9.61 -0.74 -6.21
CA VAL A 12 8.15 -0.74 -6.42
C VAL A 12 7.86 -0.82 -7.90
N VAL A 13 6.99 -1.76 -8.28
CA VAL A 13 6.54 -1.89 -9.66
C VAL A 13 5.19 -1.19 -9.79
N ILE A 14 5.15 -0.14 -10.58
CA ILE A 14 3.94 0.67 -10.76
C ILE A 14 3.48 0.55 -12.20
N GLY A 15 2.21 0.17 -12.37
CA GLY A 15 1.60 0.05 -13.68
C GLY A 15 1.29 1.40 -14.33
N GLU A 16 0.54 1.36 -15.42
CA GLU A 16 0.18 2.55 -16.19
C GLU A 16 -0.97 3.30 -15.50
N ASP A 17 -0.93 4.62 -15.60
CA ASP A 17 -1.99 5.51 -15.12
C ASP A 17 -2.32 5.33 -13.64
N VAL A 18 -1.36 4.89 -12.86
CA VAL A 18 -1.51 4.81 -11.41
C VAL A 18 -1.37 6.21 -10.82
N ARG A 19 -2.26 6.55 -9.88
CA ARG A 19 -2.17 7.81 -9.15
C ARG A 19 -1.74 7.55 -7.72
N THR A 20 -0.70 8.24 -7.29
CA THR A 20 -0.25 8.22 -5.91
C THR A 20 -0.30 9.63 -5.37
N TYR A 21 -0.81 9.77 -4.16
CA TYR A 21 -0.96 11.08 -3.52
C TYR A 21 0.19 11.34 -2.55
N ASN A 22 0.17 12.49 -1.88
CA ASN A 22 1.25 12.86 -0.97
C ASN A 22 1.32 11.96 0.26
N PHE A 23 2.51 11.85 0.82
CA PHE A 23 2.78 11.16 2.08
C PHE A 23 2.47 9.67 2.03
N VAL A 24 2.71 9.04 0.88
CA VAL A 24 2.67 7.59 0.76
C VAL A 24 4.04 7.01 1.06
N ASN A 25 4.06 5.78 1.57
CA ASN A 25 5.29 5.03 1.83
C ASN A 25 5.14 3.66 1.19
N LEU A 26 5.79 3.47 0.04
CA LEU A 26 5.66 2.26 -0.76
C LEU A 26 7.02 1.61 -0.92
N TYR A 27 7.11 0.32 -0.65
CA TYR A 27 8.35 -0.41 -0.87
C TYR A 27 8.07 -1.89 -1.17
N GLY A 28 8.81 -2.42 -2.14
CA GLY A 28 8.78 -3.83 -2.52
C GLY A 28 7.42 -4.36 -2.96
N CYS A 29 6.51 -3.51 -3.38
CA CYS A 29 5.15 -3.90 -3.76
C CYS A 29 4.92 -3.73 -5.25
N GLU A 30 3.81 -4.29 -5.73
CA GLU A 30 3.37 -4.13 -7.11
C GLU A 30 1.99 -3.49 -7.12
N ILE A 31 1.81 -2.51 -7.99
CA ILE A 31 0.54 -1.79 -8.12
C ILE A 31 0.09 -1.86 -9.56
N GLY A 32 -1.08 -2.44 -9.78
CA GLY A 32 -1.64 -2.65 -11.11
C GLY A 32 -2.18 -1.36 -11.74
N ASP A 33 -2.43 -1.43 -13.03
CA ASP A 33 -2.82 -0.28 -13.84
C ASP A 33 -4.06 0.43 -13.30
N GLU A 34 -4.09 1.74 -13.45
CA GLU A 34 -5.24 2.59 -13.17
C GLU A 34 -5.67 2.58 -11.70
N SER A 35 -4.82 2.12 -10.81
CA SER A 35 -5.11 2.13 -9.38
C SER A 35 -4.82 3.51 -8.78
N LYS A 36 -5.46 3.80 -7.64
CA LYS A 36 -5.29 5.07 -6.92
C LYS A 36 -4.90 4.77 -5.48
N ILE A 37 -3.78 5.35 -5.07
CA ILE A 37 -3.26 5.17 -3.72
C ILE A 37 -3.37 6.50 -2.98
N GLY A 38 -4.25 6.56 -2.00
CA GLY A 38 -4.55 7.78 -1.27
C GLY A 38 -3.41 8.25 -0.37
N THR A 39 -3.60 9.41 0.21
CA THR A 39 -2.57 10.00 1.08
C THR A 39 -2.42 9.23 2.39
N PHE A 40 -1.22 9.25 2.96
CA PHE A 40 -0.90 8.54 4.19
C PHE A 40 -1.15 7.04 4.11
N VAL A 41 -0.92 6.45 2.95
CA VAL A 41 -1.00 4.99 2.76
C VAL A 41 0.39 4.40 2.79
N GLU A 42 0.54 3.29 3.51
CA GLU A 42 1.76 2.50 3.47
C GLU A 42 1.46 1.14 2.86
N ILE A 43 2.30 0.72 1.89
CA ILE A 43 2.19 -0.59 1.25
C ILE A 43 3.55 -1.27 1.36
N GLN A 44 3.58 -2.41 2.01
CA GLN A 44 4.81 -3.09 2.35
C GLN A 44 5.24 -4.11 1.31
N LYS A 45 6.45 -4.60 1.52
CA LYS A 45 7.12 -5.55 0.65
C LYS A 45 6.26 -6.79 0.38
N GLY A 46 6.23 -7.21 -0.89
CA GLY A 46 5.52 -8.39 -1.31
C GLY A 46 4.02 -8.23 -1.43
N ALA A 47 3.49 -7.06 -1.11
CA ALA A 47 2.07 -6.80 -1.34
C ALA A 47 1.80 -6.63 -2.83
N ARG A 48 0.65 -7.08 -3.27
CA ARG A 48 0.23 -6.96 -4.67
C ARG A 48 -1.12 -6.29 -4.73
N ILE A 49 -1.18 -5.18 -5.44
CA ILE A 49 -2.39 -4.43 -5.66
C ILE A 49 -2.81 -4.63 -7.10
N GLY A 50 -4.01 -5.11 -7.31
CA GLY A 50 -4.54 -5.37 -8.64
C GLY A 50 -4.79 -4.10 -9.43
N ARG A 51 -5.54 -4.23 -10.51
CA ARG A 51 -5.85 -3.13 -11.42
C ARG A 51 -7.13 -2.43 -10.97
N ARG A 52 -7.18 -1.13 -11.20
CA ARG A 52 -8.35 -0.30 -10.86
C ARG A 52 -8.80 -0.46 -9.41
N VAL A 53 -7.82 -0.58 -8.53
CA VAL A 53 -8.03 -0.62 -7.09
C VAL A 53 -7.97 0.80 -6.54
N LYS A 54 -8.84 1.11 -5.60
CA LYS A 54 -8.73 2.38 -4.88
C LYS A 54 -8.43 2.10 -3.42
N ILE A 55 -7.29 2.61 -2.95
CA ILE A 55 -6.93 2.53 -1.54
C ILE A 55 -7.07 3.93 -0.95
N SER A 56 -8.03 4.08 -0.06
CA SER A 56 -8.31 5.38 0.54
C SER A 56 -7.30 5.72 1.63
N SER A 57 -7.31 6.97 2.06
CA SER A 57 -6.28 7.51 2.95
C SER A 57 -6.16 6.77 4.28
N HIS A 58 -4.96 6.81 4.85
CA HIS A 58 -4.65 6.26 6.17
C HIS A 58 -4.80 4.74 6.25
N SER A 59 -4.65 4.06 5.13
CA SER A 59 -4.71 2.59 5.10
C SER A 59 -3.33 1.99 5.16
N PHE A 60 -3.25 0.79 5.72
CA PHE A 60 -2.00 0.05 5.84
C PHE A 60 -2.15 -1.32 5.20
N ILE A 61 -1.33 -1.57 4.18
CA ILE A 61 -1.31 -2.84 3.47
C ILE A 61 -0.03 -3.56 3.86
N CYS A 62 -0.17 -4.58 4.67
CA CYS A 62 1.02 -5.22 5.23
C CYS A 62 1.65 -6.20 4.24
N GLU A 63 2.83 -6.66 4.64
CA GLU A 63 3.66 -7.54 3.83
C GLU A 63 2.90 -8.76 3.34
N GLY A 64 3.01 -9.04 2.05
CA GLY A 64 2.45 -10.24 1.44
C GLY A 64 0.97 -10.23 1.14
N VAL A 65 0.25 -9.14 1.44
CA VAL A 65 -1.18 -9.06 1.17
C VAL A 65 -1.44 -8.88 -0.32
N THR A 66 -2.42 -9.59 -0.85
CA THR A 66 -2.88 -9.42 -2.23
C THR A 66 -4.28 -8.80 -2.22
N ILE A 67 -4.43 -7.70 -2.92
CA ILE A 67 -5.72 -7.05 -3.15
C ILE A 67 -6.06 -7.23 -4.62
N GLU A 68 -7.17 -7.89 -4.88
CA GLU A 68 -7.57 -8.22 -6.23
C GLU A 68 -8.09 -7.01 -7.00
N ASP A 69 -8.31 -7.19 -8.31
CA ASP A 69 -8.75 -6.11 -9.19
C ASP A 69 -10.06 -5.49 -8.70
N GLU A 70 -10.16 -4.19 -8.88
CA GLU A 70 -11.39 -3.41 -8.67
C GLU A 70 -11.89 -3.40 -7.21
N VAL A 71 -11.04 -3.75 -6.27
CA VAL A 71 -11.39 -3.68 -4.85
C VAL A 71 -11.29 -2.23 -4.37
N PHE A 72 -12.24 -1.83 -3.55
CA PHE A 72 -12.20 -0.54 -2.87
C PHE A 72 -11.81 -0.76 -1.41
N VAL A 73 -10.70 -0.17 -1.01
CA VAL A 73 -10.25 -0.19 0.39
C VAL A 73 -10.63 1.15 1.03
N GLY A 74 -11.47 1.12 2.04
CA GLY A 74 -11.93 2.33 2.71
C GLY A 74 -10.83 3.03 3.51
N HIS A 75 -11.19 4.14 4.12
CA HIS A 75 -10.23 4.91 4.92
C HIS A 75 -9.83 4.15 6.19
N GLY A 76 -8.56 4.24 6.54
CA GLY A 76 -8.08 3.69 7.80
C GLY A 76 -8.12 2.18 7.92
N VAL A 77 -8.17 1.47 6.80
CA VAL A 77 -8.18 0.00 6.81
C VAL A 77 -6.78 -0.51 7.08
N THR A 78 -6.67 -1.48 7.96
CA THR A 78 -5.39 -2.12 8.29
C THR A 78 -5.52 -3.62 8.05
N PHE A 79 -4.59 -4.16 7.27
CA PHE A 79 -4.48 -5.59 7.05
C PHE A 79 -3.43 -6.15 7.99
N ILE A 80 -3.73 -7.27 8.64
CA ILE A 80 -2.81 -7.92 9.58
C ILE A 80 -2.53 -9.32 9.05
N ASN A 81 -1.24 -9.64 8.91
CA ASN A 81 -0.81 -10.94 8.42
C ASN A 81 -0.24 -11.84 9.52
N ASP A 82 -0.25 -11.39 10.76
CA ASP A 82 0.23 -12.16 11.90
C ASP A 82 -0.95 -12.65 12.72
N LYS A 83 -1.05 -13.96 12.88
CA LYS A 83 -2.15 -14.57 13.63
C LYS A 83 -2.11 -14.22 15.12
N TYR A 84 -0.90 -14.00 15.65
CA TYR A 84 -0.69 -13.65 17.04
C TYR A 84 0.24 -12.44 17.14
N PRO A 85 -0.28 -11.24 16.81
CA PRO A 85 0.57 -10.05 16.71
C PRO A 85 1.17 -9.67 18.07
N ARG A 86 2.45 -9.31 18.05
CA ARG A 86 3.17 -8.86 19.23
C ARG A 86 4.06 -7.69 18.86
N ALA A 87 4.26 -6.80 19.82
CA ALA A 87 5.22 -5.72 19.64
C ALA A 87 6.66 -6.21 19.80
N THR A 88 6.86 -7.25 20.62
CA THR A 88 8.18 -7.83 20.88
C THR A 88 8.17 -9.33 20.64
N THR A 89 9.37 -9.93 20.58
CA THR A 89 9.51 -11.38 20.50
C THR A 89 9.27 -12.01 21.88
N ALA A 90 9.17 -13.35 21.91
CA ALA A 90 8.92 -14.09 23.15
C ALA A 90 10.04 -13.89 24.18
N THR A 91 11.23 -13.53 23.75
CA THR A 91 12.39 -13.36 24.63
C THR A 91 12.73 -11.90 24.92
N GLY A 92 11.92 -11.02 24.45
CA GLY A 92 12.17 -9.60 24.64
C GLY A 92 11.70 -8.75 23.50
#